data_b37553027bcf926118d833953458900d
#
_entry.id   b37553027bcf926118d833953458900d
#
_cell.length_a   1.000
_cell.length_b   1.000
_cell.length_c   1.000
_cell.angle_alpha   90.00
_cell.angle_beta   90.00
_cell.angle_gamma   90.00
#
_symmetry.space_group_name_H-M   'P 1'
#
loop_
_entity.id
_entity.type
_entity.pdbx_description
1 polymer ?
#
loop_
_entity_poly.entity_id
_entity_poly.type
_entity_poly.pdbx_seq_one_letter_code
_entity_poly.pdbx_strand_id
1 'polypeptide(L)'
;MVSMQELLSQMYEKGASDLHITTGIPPTIRVDGTLTQLPYDPLVPQDTKRLCYSILTEAQKQRFEEELELDLSFGVKGLSRFRANVYMQRGACAGAFRTIPFRVRPFDELGLPPVLKDLCKKPRGLVLVTGPTGSGKSTTLAAMIDKVNSERQEHIITIEDPIEYLHPHKKCLVNQREVNADTQTFKRALKYILRQDPDIVLIGEMRDLETIEAALTVAETGHLVFATLHTNSCVQTINRILDVFPPYQQPQIRAQLSLVLEGVISQILIPRANGKGRALMVEVMIPNPAIRNLIREEKIHQVYSQMQIGQSKFGMQTMNQSLVAGLQRREITLDDAVGRSSDPDELRNLITAMQQSAQSGRKQ
;
A
#
# COMPACT_ATOMS: atom_id res chain seq x y z
N MET A 1 23.41 10.67 29.50
CA MET A 1 22.73 11.23 28.30
C MET A 1 22.19 10.08 27.49
N VAL A 2 20.92 10.13 27.12
CA VAL A 2 20.28 9.07 26.32
C VAL A 2 20.84 9.03 24.89
N SER A 3 20.94 7.83 24.30
CA SER A 3 21.32 7.63 22.91
C SER A 3 20.10 7.41 22.01
N MET A 4 20.22 7.67 20.71
CA MET A 4 19.15 7.38 19.73
C MET A 4 18.83 5.88 19.70
N GLN A 5 19.82 5.01 19.76
CA GLN A 5 19.62 3.56 19.80
C GLN A 5 18.78 3.12 21.00
N GLU A 6 19.01 3.69 22.17
CA GLU A 6 18.23 3.40 23.38
C GLU A 6 16.76 3.87 23.22
N LEU A 7 16.53 5.05 22.66
CA LEU A 7 15.17 5.56 22.41
C LEU A 7 14.42 4.71 21.38
N LEU A 8 15.09 4.29 20.31
CA LEU A 8 14.50 3.40 19.30
C LEU A 8 14.22 2.00 19.86
N SER A 9 15.07 1.50 20.76
CA SER A 9 14.82 0.22 21.47
C SER A 9 13.57 0.31 22.35
N GLN A 10 13.44 1.38 23.14
CA GLN A 10 12.24 1.59 23.95
C GLN A 10 10.97 1.78 23.12
N MET A 11 11.06 2.51 21.99
CA MET A 11 9.97 2.63 21.03
C MET A 11 9.50 1.25 20.54
N TYR A 12 10.45 0.39 20.14
CA TYR A 12 10.16 -0.96 19.63
C TYR A 12 9.56 -1.87 20.73
N GLU A 13 10.19 -1.92 21.92
CA GLU A 13 9.73 -2.73 23.06
C GLU A 13 8.32 -2.36 23.55
N LYS A 14 7.97 -1.07 23.50
CA LYS A 14 6.65 -0.57 23.88
C LYS A 14 5.62 -0.68 22.75
N GLY A 15 5.98 -1.22 21.57
CA GLY A 15 5.10 -1.32 20.41
C GLY A 15 4.65 0.04 19.89
N ALA A 16 5.44 1.09 20.09
CA ALA A 16 5.12 2.43 19.64
C ALA A 16 5.28 2.54 18.10
N SER A 17 4.39 3.27 17.47
CA SER A 17 4.44 3.54 16.03
C SER A 17 5.45 4.62 15.66
N ASP A 18 5.56 5.66 16.49
CA ASP A 18 6.39 6.82 16.22
C ASP A 18 7.16 7.26 17.48
N LEU A 19 8.37 7.83 17.27
CA LEU A 19 9.17 8.53 18.25
C LEU A 19 9.37 9.98 17.76
N HIS A 20 9.16 10.93 18.64
CA HIS A 20 9.35 12.36 18.40
C HIS A 20 10.47 12.92 19.27
N ILE A 21 11.42 13.57 18.63
CA ILE A 21 12.55 14.28 19.25
C ILE A 21 12.38 15.77 18.96
N THR A 22 12.11 16.58 19.99
CA THR A 22 12.00 18.02 19.87
C THR A 22 12.43 18.70 21.16
N THR A 23 12.78 19.97 21.09
CA THR A 23 13.26 20.74 22.27
C THR A 23 12.13 21.10 23.23
N GLY A 24 12.46 21.18 24.52
CA GLY A 24 11.56 21.67 25.57
C GLY A 24 10.65 20.62 26.18
N ILE A 25 10.66 19.37 25.68
CA ILE A 25 9.94 18.24 26.25
C ILE A 25 10.81 16.97 26.23
N PRO A 26 10.52 15.97 27.07
CA PRO A 26 11.16 14.66 26.96
C PRO A 26 10.92 13.99 25.61
N PRO A 27 11.80 13.05 25.17
CA PRO A 27 11.51 12.18 24.03
C PRO A 27 10.12 11.57 24.18
N THR A 28 9.30 11.66 23.13
CA THR A 28 7.87 11.29 23.18
C THR A 28 7.57 10.22 22.15
N ILE A 29 6.91 9.14 22.56
CA ILE A 29 6.51 8.04 21.69
C ILE A 29 4.99 8.05 21.47
N ARG A 30 4.54 7.46 20.35
CA ARG A 30 3.11 7.24 20.07
C ARG A 30 2.76 5.76 20.24
N VAL A 31 1.94 5.44 21.24
CA VAL A 31 1.43 4.09 21.50
C VAL A 31 -0.08 4.11 21.33
N ASP A 32 -0.62 3.24 20.47
CA ASP A 32 -2.07 3.13 20.18
C ASP A 32 -2.73 4.49 19.84
N GLY A 33 -2.00 5.34 19.11
CA GLY A 33 -2.45 6.67 18.70
C GLY A 33 -2.22 7.78 19.73
N THR A 34 -1.89 7.44 21.00
CA THR A 34 -1.69 8.40 22.09
C THR A 34 -0.21 8.75 22.26
N LEU A 35 0.11 10.04 22.41
CA LEU A 35 1.47 10.51 22.70
C LEU A 35 1.78 10.31 24.20
N THR A 36 2.92 9.66 24.48
CA THR A 36 3.40 9.37 25.85
C THR A 36 4.86 9.80 25.95
N GLN A 37 5.20 10.62 26.94
CA GLN A 37 6.58 11.02 27.22
C GLN A 37 7.35 9.87 27.86
N LEU A 38 8.61 9.70 27.44
CA LEU A 38 9.54 8.78 28.07
C LEU A 38 10.13 9.42 29.34
N PRO A 39 10.60 8.61 30.30
CA PRO A 39 11.09 9.08 31.60
C PRO A 39 12.51 9.68 31.51
N TYR A 40 12.65 10.74 30.75
CA TYR A 40 13.87 11.52 30.59
C TYR A 40 13.59 13.00 30.85
N ASP A 41 14.64 13.75 31.05
CA ASP A 41 14.57 15.22 31.13
C ASP A 41 14.15 15.84 29.79
N PRO A 42 13.53 17.04 29.81
CA PRO A 42 13.27 17.79 28.58
C PRO A 42 14.55 18.02 27.77
N LEU A 43 14.50 17.77 26.47
CA LEU A 43 15.65 17.89 25.59
C LEU A 43 15.98 19.39 25.33
N VAL A 44 17.27 19.68 25.34
CA VAL A 44 17.78 21.01 24.90
C VAL A 44 18.24 20.94 23.43
N PRO A 45 18.45 22.10 22.74
CA PRO A 45 18.83 22.12 21.31
C PRO A 45 20.06 21.28 20.98
N GLN A 46 21.04 21.22 21.88
CA GLN A 46 22.24 20.40 21.71
C GLN A 46 21.92 18.90 21.72
N ASP A 47 20.98 18.46 22.56
CA ASP A 47 20.57 17.06 22.63
C ASP A 47 19.83 16.64 21.37
N THR A 48 18.86 17.44 20.91
CA THR A 48 18.10 17.14 19.69
C THR A 48 19.01 17.10 18.45
N LYS A 49 19.94 18.03 18.32
CA LYS A 49 20.94 18.00 17.25
C LYS A 49 21.80 16.75 17.34
N ARG A 50 22.37 16.44 18.49
CA ARG A 50 23.21 15.25 18.72
C ARG A 50 22.46 13.95 18.39
N LEU A 51 21.21 13.81 18.86
CA LEU A 51 20.40 12.63 18.61
C LEU A 51 20.08 12.47 17.11
N CYS A 52 19.59 13.50 16.45
CA CYS A 52 19.25 13.46 15.02
C CYS A 52 20.51 13.23 14.16
N TYR A 53 21.63 13.91 14.46
CA TYR A 53 22.87 13.76 13.69
C TYR A 53 23.54 12.40 13.88
N SER A 54 23.25 11.68 14.97
CA SER A 54 23.83 10.36 15.22
C SER A 54 23.43 9.28 14.22
N ILE A 55 22.34 9.51 13.49
CA ILE A 55 21.83 8.57 12.47
C ILE A 55 22.13 9.01 11.03
N LEU A 56 22.71 10.18 10.84
CA LEU A 56 23.01 10.76 9.53
C LEU A 56 24.45 10.46 9.11
N THR A 57 24.65 10.11 7.85
CA THR A 57 25.97 10.11 7.21
C THR A 57 26.44 11.56 6.99
N GLU A 58 27.73 11.77 6.74
CA GLU A 58 28.27 13.12 6.49
C GLU A 58 27.60 13.82 5.30
N ALA A 59 27.34 13.09 4.22
CA ALA A 59 26.61 13.64 3.06
C ALA A 59 25.16 14.03 3.41
N GLN A 60 24.48 13.24 4.25
CA GLN A 60 23.13 13.56 4.72
C GLN A 60 23.12 14.76 5.67
N LYS A 61 24.14 14.94 6.51
CA LYS A 61 24.30 16.12 7.37
C LYS A 61 24.45 17.39 6.53
N GLN A 62 25.33 17.35 5.53
CA GLN A 62 25.53 18.48 4.61
C GLN A 62 24.22 18.84 3.88
N ARG A 63 23.51 17.84 3.34
CA ARG A 63 22.23 18.06 2.69
C ARG A 63 21.19 18.65 3.65
N PHE A 64 21.11 18.14 4.88
CA PHE A 64 20.21 18.68 5.90
C PHE A 64 20.53 20.13 6.28
N GLU A 65 21.80 20.50 6.35
CA GLU A 65 22.21 21.88 6.63
C GLU A 65 21.87 22.84 5.50
N GLU A 66 21.79 22.36 4.25
CA GLU A 66 21.40 23.14 3.08
C GLU A 66 19.87 23.22 2.92
N GLU A 67 19.16 22.08 3.07
CA GLU A 67 17.71 21.97 2.77
C GLU A 67 16.83 22.23 4.01
N LEU A 68 17.38 22.16 5.24
CA LEU A 68 16.71 22.31 6.55
C LEU A 68 15.67 21.24 6.88
N GLU A 69 15.50 20.24 6.01
CA GLU A 69 14.65 19.07 6.19
C GLU A 69 15.24 17.88 5.42
N LEU A 70 15.06 16.67 5.95
CA LEU A 70 15.59 15.46 5.32
C LEU A 70 14.71 14.26 5.66
N ASP A 71 14.19 13.60 4.63
CA ASP A 71 13.61 12.26 4.73
C ASP A 71 14.69 11.21 4.48
N LEU A 72 14.72 10.18 5.32
CA LEU A 72 15.65 9.06 5.18
C LEU A 72 15.08 7.79 5.81
N SER A 73 15.66 6.65 5.44
CA SER A 73 15.46 5.40 6.17
C SER A 73 16.82 4.82 6.62
N PHE A 74 16.83 4.16 7.76
CA PHE A 74 18.05 3.53 8.29
C PHE A 74 17.71 2.27 9.11
N GLY A 75 18.66 1.33 9.16
CA GLY A 75 18.53 0.11 9.94
C GLY A 75 19.33 0.18 11.25
N VAL A 76 18.75 -0.32 12.34
CA VAL A 76 19.45 -0.59 13.59
C VAL A 76 19.60 -2.09 13.74
N LYS A 77 20.86 -2.57 13.73
CA LYS A 77 21.17 -4.01 13.78
C LYS A 77 20.55 -4.66 15.01
N GLY A 78 19.82 -5.74 14.80
CA GLY A 78 19.14 -6.50 15.85
C GLY A 78 17.85 -5.87 16.37
N LEU A 79 17.40 -4.74 15.83
CA LEU A 79 16.19 -4.05 16.28
C LEU A 79 15.14 -3.93 15.16
N SER A 80 15.29 -2.97 14.26
CA SER A 80 14.37 -2.74 13.14
C SER A 80 14.98 -1.80 12.11
N ARG A 81 14.22 -1.55 11.01
CA ARG A 81 14.43 -0.43 10.12
C ARG A 81 13.47 0.69 10.49
N PHE A 82 13.92 1.92 10.34
CA PHE A 82 13.17 3.12 10.71
C PHE A 82 13.14 4.09 9.54
N ARG A 83 11.99 4.72 9.33
CA ARG A 83 11.86 5.93 8.54
C ARG A 83 12.01 7.12 9.46
N ALA A 84 12.80 8.11 9.06
CA ALA A 84 12.99 9.33 9.80
C ALA A 84 12.73 10.55 8.90
N ASN A 85 12.10 11.55 9.47
CA ASN A 85 12.11 12.91 8.96
C ASN A 85 12.82 13.78 9.99
N VAL A 86 13.93 14.40 9.59
CA VAL A 86 14.70 15.35 10.40
C VAL A 86 14.45 16.74 9.82
N TYR A 87 14.09 17.70 10.67
CA TYR A 87 13.71 19.05 10.23
C TYR A 87 14.11 20.14 11.22
N MET A 88 14.18 21.38 10.74
CA MET A 88 14.42 22.53 11.61
C MET A 88 13.11 23.10 12.16
N GLN A 89 13.07 23.38 13.46
CA GLN A 89 11.92 23.97 14.15
C GLN A 89 12.39 25.03 15.13
N ARG A 90 11.98 26.31 14.95
CA ARG A 90 12.36 27.45 15.80
C ARG A 90 13.87 27.55 16.07
N GLY A 91 14.68 27.33 15.05
CA GLY A 91 16.14 27.38 15.14
C GLY A 91 16.81 26.16 15.79
N ALA A 92 16.04 25.11 16.11
CA ALA A 92 16.56 23.86 16.65
C ALA A 92 16.22 22.67 15.75
N CYS A 93 17.07 21.65 15.77
CA CYS A 93 16.83 20.38 15.08
C CYS A 93 15.74 19.60 15.80
N ALA A 94 14.82 18.99 15.04
CA ALA A 94 13.82 18.05 15.52
C ALA A 94 13.76 16.82 14.61
N GLY A 95 13.12 15.74 15.07
CA GLY A 95 12.98 14.52 14.27
C GLY A 95 11.75 13.71 14.64
N ALA A 96 11.15 13.10 13.63
CA ALA A 96 10.09 12.12 13.76
C ALA A 96 10.56 10.78 13.16
N PHE A 97 10.43 9.70 13.93
CA PHE A 97 10.93 8.37 13.57
C PHE A 97 9.77 7.38 13.60
N ARG A 98 9.61 6.59 12.55
CA ARG A 98 8.59 5.56 12.44
C ARG A 98 9.23 4.19 12.25
N THR A 99 8.75 3.18 13.00
CA THR A 99 9.19 1.80 12.82
C THR A 99 8.66 1.22 11.51
N ILE A 100 9.54 0.62 10.72
CA ILE A 100 9.17 -0.17 9.54
C ILE A 100 9.03 -1.63 10.00
N PRO A 101 7.84 -2.24 9.89
CA PRO A 101 7.62 -3.58 10.41
C PRO A 101 8.37 -4.63 9.60
N PHE A 102 9.01 -5.58 10.31
CA PHE A 102 9.59 -6.79 9.71
C PHE A 102 8.58 -7.90 9.49
N ARG A 103 7.53 -7.94 10.33
CA ARG A 103 6.54 -9.00 10.25
C ARG A 103 5.49 -8.65 9.19
N VAL A 104 5.51 -9.39 8.11
CA VAL A 104 4.41 -9.39 7.14
C VAL A 104 3.27 -10.25 7.69
N ARG A 105 2.06 -9.69 7.75
CA ARG A 105 0.86 -10.42 8.18
C ARG A 105 0.36 -11.30 7.04
N PRO A 106 0.04 -12.58 7.29
CA PRO A 106 -0.44 -13.47 6.25
C PRO A 106 -1.85 -13.10 5.76
N PHE A 107 -2.23 -13.61 4.60
CA PHE A 107 -3.52 -13.35 3.94
C PHE A 107 -4.72 -13.53 4.87
N ASP A 108 -4.73 -14.61 5.65
CA ASP A 108 -5.87 -14.97 6.48
C ASP A 108 -6.06 -14.01 7.67
N GLU A 109 -4.95 -13.51 8.23
CA GLU A 109 -5.00 -12.48 9.27
C GLU A 109 -5.50 -11.12 8.74
N LEU A 110 -5.30 -10.85 7.45
CA LEU A 110 -5.70 -9.60 6.81
C LEU A 110 -7.14 -9.63 6.28
N GLY A 111 -7.76 -10.80 6.20
CA GLY A 111 -9.09 -10.97 5.61
C GLY A 111 -9.12 -10.71 4.09
N LEU A 112 -8.01 -10.96 3.40
CA LEU A 112 -7.89 -10.73 1.96
C LEU A 112 -8.70 -11.78 1.17
N PRO A 113 -9.42 -11.35 0.10
CA PRO A 113 -10.14 -12.28 -0.76
C PRO A 113 -9.24 -13.37 -1.34
N PRO A 114 -9.73 -14.64 -1.40
CA PRO A 114 -8.93 -15.77 -1.91
C PRO A 114 -8.37 -15.57 -3.33
N VAL A 115 -9.09 -14.85 -4.19
CA VAL A 115 -8.67 -14.56 -5.57
C VAL A 115 -7.34 -13.84 -5.67
N LEU A 116 -6.92 -13.08 -4.64
CA LEU A 116 -5.61 -12.45 -4.62
C LEU A 116 -4.47 -13.49 -4.57
N LYS A 117 -4.74 -14.67 -3.99
CA LYS A 117 -3.78 -15.79 -4.02
C LYS A 117 -3.55 -16.29 -5.46
N ASP A 118 -4.59 -16.23 -6.29
CA ASP A 118 -4.47 -16.64 -7.70
C ASP A 118 -3.78 -15.56 -8.55
N LEU A 119 -3.95 -14.29 -8.22
CA LEU A 119 -3.16 -13.22 -8.82
C LEU A 119 -1.65 -13.36 -8.54
N CYS A 120 -1.27 -13.84 -7.35
CA CYS A 120 0.15 -14.13 -7.01
C CYS A 120 0.75 -15.29 -7.84
N LYS A 121 -0.08 -16.17 -8.42
CA LYS A 121 0.37 -17.28 -9.28
C LYS A 121 0.52 -16.91 -10.75
N LYS A 122 0.08 -15.73 -11.15
CA LYS A 122 0.17 -15.28 -12.54
C LYS A 122 1.64 -15.23 -12.99
N PRO A 123 1.94 -15.72 -14.20
CA PRO A 123 3.32 -15.68 -14.70
C PRO A 123 3.73 -14.25 -15.11
N ARG A 124 2.79 -13.42 -15.52
CA ARG A 124 3.02 -12.06 -16.02
C ARG A 124 1.74 -11.23 -15.94
N GLY A 125 1.88 -9.93 -16.15
CA GLY A 125 0.78 -8.98 -16.23
C GLY A 125 0.83 -7.94 -15.10
N LEU A 126 -0.16 -7.07 -15.05
CA LEU A 126 -0.24 -5.95 -14.11
C LEU A 126 -1.35 -6.18 -13.08
N VAL A 127 -0.99 -6.14 -11.83
CA VAL A 127 -1.92 -6.20 -10.67
C VAL A 127 -1.82 -4.90 -9.90
N LEU A 128 -2.95 -4.24 -9.69
CA LEU A 128 -3.05 -2.94 -9.06
C LEU A 128 -3.74 -3.03 -7.71
N VAL A 129 -3.13 -2.46 -6.67
CA VAL A 129 -3.75 -2.28 -5.35
C VAL A 129 -3.96 -0.79 -5.13
N THR A 130 -5.22 -0.37 -4.98
CA THR A 130 -5.59 1.05 -4.94
C THR A 130 -6.41 1.40 -3.69
N GLY A 131 -6.63 2.67 -3.47
CA GLY A 131 -7.37 3.19 -2.32
C GLY A 131 -6.69 4.41 -1.72
N PRO A 132 -7.37 5.14 -0.81
CA PRO A 132 -6.83 6.33 -0.17
C PRO A 132 -5.60 6.02 0.70
N THR A 133 -4.89 7.07 1.12
CA THR A 133 -3.81 6.93 2.09
C THR A 133 -4.31 6.28 3.37
N GLY A 134 -3.54 5.32 3.90
CA GLY A 134 -3.93 4.58 5.11
C GLY A 134 -4.94 3.46 4.89
N SER A 135 -5.32 3.13 3.64
CA SER A 135 -6.24 2.03 3.33
C SER A 135 -5.61 0.64 3.41
N GLY A 136 -4.30 0.54 3.68
CA GLY A 136 -3.59 -0.73 3.84
C GLY A 136 -2.99 -1.31 2.55
N LYS A 137 -2.82 -0.51 1.48
CA LYS A 137 -2.23 -0.95 0.19
C LYS A 137 -0.88 -1.65 0.37
N SER A 138 0.05 -1.01 1.07
CA SER A 138 1.40 -1.56 1.32
C SER A 138 1.35 -2.87 2.11
N THR A 139 0.41 -2.99 3.07
CA THR A 139 0.21 -4.22 3.84
C THR A 139 -0.30 -5.37 2.96
N THR A 140 -1.25 -5.08 2.07
CA THR A 140 -1.77 -6.06 1.10
C THR A 140 -0.68 -6.49 0.13
N LEU A 141 0.06 -5.54 -0.45
CA LEU A 141 1.18 -5.85 -1.35
C LEU A 141 2.29 -6.63 -0.65
N ALA A 142 2.62 -6.25 0.60
CA ALA A 142 3.60 -7.01 1.37
C ALA A 142 3.18 -8.47 1.56
N ALA A 143 1.90 -8.73 1.87
CA ALA A 143 1.38 -10.09 1.96
C ALA A 143 1.43 -10.84 0.61
N MET A 144 1.13 -10.16 -0.51
CA MET A 144 1.23 -10.75 -1.85
C MET A 144 2.67 -11.09 -2.22
N ILE A 145 3.60 -10.18 -1.99
CA ILE A 145 5.05 -10.40 -2.21
C ILE A 145 5.56 -11.52 -1.30
N ASP A 146 5.19 -11.53 -0.02
CA ASP A 146 5.61 -12.58 0.91
C ASP A 146 5.12 -13.98 0.51
N LYS A 147 3.87 -14.05 -0.01
CA LYS A 147 3.32 -15.29 -0.57
C LYS A 147 4.13 -15.76 -1.78
N VAL A 148 4.38 -14.88 -2.74
CA VAL A 148 5.22 -15.18 -3.91
C VAL A 148 6.60 -15.65 -3.46
N ASN A 149 7.26 -14.90 -2.59
CA ASN A 149 8.58 -15.20 -2.03
C ASN A 149 8.65 -16.56 -1.29
N SER A 150 7.52 -16.99 -0.71
CA SER A 150 7.43 -18.27 -0.01
C SER A 150 7.14 -19.47 -0.92
N GLU A 151 6.56 -19.26 -2.11
CA GLU A 151 6.06 -20.32 -2.97
C GLU A 151 6.83 -20.50 -4.28
N ARG A 152 7.41 -19.39 -4.84
CA ARG A 152 8.08 -19.38 -6.16
C ARG A 152 9.60 -19.29 -6.00
N GLN A 153 10.36 -19.70 -7.01
CA GLN A 153 11.82 -19.60 -7.08
C GLN A 153 12.21 -18.61 -8.19
N GLU A 154 12.08 -17.33 -7.89
CA GLU A 154 12.15 -16.25 -8.87
C GLU A 154 12.85 -15.02 -8.26
N HIS A 155 13.12 -14.03 -9.13
CA HIS A 155 13.74 -12.78 -8.73
C HIS A 155 12.69 -11.69 -8.58
N ILE A 156 12.51 -11.19 -7.35
CA ILE A 156 11.62 -10.06 -7.02
C ILE A 156 12.46 -8.80 -6.90
N ILE A 157 12.11 -7.76 -7.65
CA ILE A 157 12.70 -6.43 -7.48
C ILE A 157 11.61 -5.45 -7.05
N THR A 158 11.85 -4.70 -5.98
CA THR A 158 10.96 -3.61 -5.58
C THR A 158 11.60 -2.25 -5.81
N ILE A 159 10.79 -1.25 -6.16
CA ILE A 159 11.17 0.15 -6.22
C ILE A 159 10.14 0.91 -5.39
N GLU A 160 10.58 1.52 -4.30
CA GLU A 160 9.70 2.09 -3.28
C GLU A 160 10.20 3.49 -2.83
N ASP A 161 9.29 4.31 -2.30
CA ASP A 161 9.59 5.66 -1.79
C ASP A 161 8.75 6.00 -0.54
N PRO A 162 9.24 5.62 0.65
CA PRO A 162 10.32 4.68 0.94
C PRO A 162 9.88 3.21 0.99
N ILE A 163 10.79 2.29 1.35
CA ILE A 163 10.47 0.90 1.63
C ILE A 163 9.55 0.81 2.87
N GLU A 164 8.37 0.20 2.70
CA GLU A 164 7.35 0.08 3.75
C GLU A 164 7.43 -1.24 4.53
N TYR A 165 7.95 -2.31 3.92
CA TYR A 165 8.15 -3.64 4.51
C TYR A 165 9.46 -4.24 4.04
N LEU A 166 10.18 -4.90 4.95
CA LEU A 166 11.38 -5.66 4.58
C LEU A 166 11.02 -7.11 4.24
N HIS A 167 11.48 -7.55 3.09
CA HIS A 167 11.31 -8.92 2.62
C HIS A 167 12.63 -9.69 2.65
N PRO A 168 12.81 -10.65 3.58
CA PRO A 168 13.97 -11.52 3.55
C PRO A 168 13.95 -12.41 2.31
N HIS A 169 15.10 -12.86 1.84
CA HIS A 169 15.15 -13.95 0.86
C HIS A 169 14.56 -15.21 1.48
N LYS A 170 13.57 -15.82 0.79
CA LYS A 170 13.00 -17.12 1.13
C LYS A 170 13.31 -18.10 0.00
N LYS A 171 12.31 -18.39 -0.86
CA LYS A 171 12.54 -19.15 -2.09
C LYS A 171 12.96 -18.24 -3.24
N CYS A 172 12.50 -16.99 -3.22
CA CYS A 172 12.92 -15.97 -4.18
C CYS A 172 14.17 -15.23 -3.75
N LEU A 173 14.93 -14.73 -4.74
CA LEU A 173 15.86 -13.64 -4.53
C LEU A 173 15.03 -12.34 -4.47
N VAL A 174 15.24 -11.51 -3.44
CA VAL A 174 14.51 -10.24 -3.28
C VAL A 174 15.49 -9.08 -3.21
N ASN A 175 15.39 -8.14 -4.13
CA ASN A 175 16.15 -6.90 -4.14
C ASN A 175 15.18 -5.72 -4.00
N GLN A 176 15.26 -5.01 -2.88
CA GLN A 176 14.47 -3.82 -2.61
C GLN A 176 15.31 -2.57 -2.82
N ARG A 177 14.79 -1.63 -3.61
CA ARG A 177 15.49 -0.38 -3.96
C ARG A 177 14.65 0.81 -3.53
N GLU A 178 15.20 1.63 -2.66
CA GLU A 178 14.59 2.85 -2.18
C GLU A 178 14.98 4.06 -3.04
N VAL A 179 13.99 4.88 -3.41
CA VAL A 179 14.26 6.14 -4.11
C VAL A 179 15.02 7.09 -3.16
N ASN A 180 15.93 7.85 -3.72
CA ASN A 180 16.89 8.73 -3.03
C ASN A 180 17.97 8.03 -2.19
N ALA A 181 17.88 6.71 -1.97
CA ALA A 181 18.92 5.93 -1.29
C ALA A 181 19.67 5.00 -2.27
N ASP A 182 18.92 4.15 -2.99
CA ASP A 182 19.45 3.12 -3.89
C ASP A 182 19.26 3.48 -5.37
N THR A 183 18.39 4.43 -5.67
CA THR A 183 18.12 4.97 -7.00
C THR A 183 17.70 6.42 -6.91
N GLN A 184 17.90 7.19 -7.97
CA GLN A 184 17.57 8.62 -7.96
C GLN A 184 16.06 8.90 -8.14
N THR A 185 15.38 8.11 -8.98
CA THR A 185 13.95 8.28 -9.28
C THR A 185 13.33 6.94 -9.69
N PHE A 186 12.00 6.83 -9.58
CA PHE A 186 11.25 5.69 -10.14
C PHE A 186 11.56 5.48 -11.63
N LYS A 187 11.47 6.54 -12.43
CA LYS A 187 11.78 6.51 -13.86
C LYS A 187 13.15 5.90 -14.16
N ARG A 188 14.19 6.34 -13.43
CA ARG A 188 15.56 5.84 -13.64
C ARG A 188 15.67 4.36 -13.25
N ALA A 189 15.08 3.97 -12.11
CA ALA A 189 15.09 2.57 -11.70
C ALA A 189 14.37 1.68 -12.71
N LEU A 190 13.17 2.04 -13.17
CA LEU A 190 12.38 1.29 -14.14
C LEU A 190 13.06 1.17 -15.50
N LYS A 191 13.78 2.22 -15.95
CA LYS A 191 14.57 2.16 -17.19
C LYS A 191 15.61 1.04 -17.19
N TYR A 192 16.20 0.72 -16.05
CA TYR A 192 17.25 -0.28 -15.93
C TYR A 192 16.75 -1.64 -15.42
N ILE A 193 15.52 -1.73 -14.92
CA ILE A 193 15.02 -2.93 -14.24
C ILE A 193 15.04 -4.16 -15.15
N LEU A 194 14.69 -4.04 -16.42
CA LEU A 194 14.69 -5.13 -17.40
C LEU A 194 16.09 -5.73 -17.67
N ARG A 195 17.15 -5.07 -17.21
CA ARG A 195 18.54 -5.56 -17.31
C ARG A 195 19.03 -6.21 -16.02
N GLN A 196 18.16 -6.32 -15.03
CA GLN A 196 18.46 -6.87 -13.70
C GLN A 196 17.86 -8.27 -13.51
N ASP A 197 17.41 -8.90 -14.62
CA ASP A 197 16.81 -10.23 -14.64
C ASP A 197 15.64 -10.39 -13.65
N PRO A 198 14.63 -9.50 -13.68
CA PRO A 198 13.47 -9.61 -12.81
C PRO A 198 12.47 -10.61 -13.38
N ASP A 199 11.78 -11.35 -12.53
CA ASP A 199 10.54 -12.05 -12.87
C ASP A 199 9.32 -11.28 -12.35
N ILE A 200 9.49 -10.66 -11.19
CA ILE A 200 8.43 -9.94 -10.49
C ILE A 200 8.93 -8.55 -10.08
N VAL A 201 8.12 -7.56 -10.36
CA VAL A 201 8.42 -6.16 -10.04
C VAL A 201 7.34 -5.58 -9.14
N LEU A 202 7.72 -4.98 -8.02
CA LEU A 202 6.83 -4.12 -7.22
C LEU A 202 7.21 -2.66 -7.46
N ILE A 203 6.24 -1.86 -7.89
CA ILE A 203 6.34 -0.41 -8.01
C ILE A 203 5.51 0.21 -6.88
N GLY A 204 6.17 0.84 -5.93
CA GLY A 204 5.54 1.38 -4.74
C GLY A 204 4.36 2.29 -5.05
N GLU A 205 4.51 3.20 -6.02
CA GLU A 205 3.44 4.09 -6.47
C GLU A 205 3.63 4.55 -7.93
N MET A 206 2.52 4.58 -8.69
CA MET A 206 2.48 5.14 -10.05
C MET A 206 1.78 6.50 -10.02
N ARG A 207 2.54 7.61 -10.04
CA ARG A 207 2.01 8.97 -9.96
C ARG A 207 1.91 9.69 -11.29
N ASP A 208 2.84 9.41 -12.18
CA ASP A 208 3.07 10.15 -13.43
C ASP A 208 3.03 9.24 -14.66
N LEU A 209 2.95 9.86 -15.83
CA LEU A 209 2.90 9.20 -17.12
C LEU A 209 4.06 8.23 -17.31
N GLU A 210 5.28 8.67 -16.99
CA GLU A 210 6.50 7.90 -17.27
C GLU A 210 6.56 6.62 -16.42
N THR A 211 6.12 6.68 -15.16
CA THR A 211 6.05 5.51 -14.27
C THR A 211 4.97 4.52 -14.74
N ILE A 212 3.81 5.04 -15.18
CA ILE A 212 2.72 4.21 -15.69
C ILE A 212 3.12 3.54 -17.02
N GLU A 213 3.70 4.28 -17.94
CA GLU A 213 4.19 3.75 -19.22
C GLU A 213 5.24 2.65 -19.01
N ALA A 214 6.17 2.88 -18.09
CA ALA A 214 7.19 1.89 -17.76
C ALA A 214 6.58 0.63 -17.14
N ALA A 215 5.61 0.77 -16.23
CA ALA A 215 4.90 -0.37 -15.61
C ALA A 215 4.16 -1.22 -16.66
N LEU A 216 3.46 -0.57 -17.60
CA LEU A 216 2.79 -1.24 -18.71
C LEU A 216 3.80 -1.99 -19.60
N THR A 217 4.92 -1.37 -19.92
CA THR A 217 5.99 -1.97 -20.73
C THR A 217 6.60 -3.19 -20.03
N VAL A 218 6.91 -3.10 -18.74
CA VAL A 218 7.44 -4.24 -17.96
C VAL A 218 6.43 -5.39 -17.93
N ALA A 219 5.14 -5.10 -17.73
CA ALA A 219 4.09 -6.12 -17.75
C ALA A 219 3.91 -6.78 -19.13
N GLU A 220 4.04 -6.00 -20.22
CA GLU A 220 3.93 -6.49 -21.60
C GLU A 220 5.13 -7.38 -22.00
N THR A 221 6.31 -7.07 -21.49
CA THR A 221 7.55 -7.85 -21.77
C THR A 221 7.64 -9.17 -21.00
N GLY A 222 6.59 -9.56 -20.27
CA GLY A 222 6.49 -10.91 -19.70
C GLY A 222 6.67 -11.00 -18.19
N HIS A 223 6.76 -9.88 -17.47
CA HIS A 223 6.97 -9.83 -16.02
C HIS A 223 5.65 -9.67 -15.25
N LEU A 224 5.59 -10.17 -14.04
CA LEU A 224 4.48 -9.89 -13.12
C LEU A 224 4.75 -8.58 -12.37
N VAL A 225 3.90 -7.59 -12.58
CA VAL A 225 4.04 -6.26 -11.98
C VAL A 225 2.95 -6.04 -10.95
N PHE A 226 3.33 -5.69 -9.73
CA PHE A 226 2.47 -5.17 -8.69
C PHE A 226 2.70 -3.67 -8.54
N ALA A 227 1.63 -2.88 -8.47
CA ALA A 227 1.77 -1.43 -8.29
C ALA A 227 0.60 -0.82 -7.51
N THR A 228 0.79 0.42 -7.03
CA THR A 228 -0.29 1.17 -6.36
C THR A 228 -0.69 2.44 -7.10
N LEU A 229 -1.97 2.81 -6.89
CA LEU A 229 -2.53 4.13 -7.19
C LEU A 229 -3.42 4.60 -6.02
N HIS A 230 -3.79 5.89 -6.03
CA HIS A 230 -4.66 6.50 -5.00
C HIS A 230 -6.11 6.66 -5.46
N THR A 231 -6.60 5.82 -6.34
CA THR A 231 -7.99 5.82 -6.81
C THR A 231 -8.89 5.02 -5.87
N ASN A 232 -10.18 5.36 -5.82
CA ASN A 232 -11.15 4.82 -4.86
C ASN A 232 -12.02 3.70 -5.41
N SER A 233 -11.89 3.35 -6.71
CA SER A 233 -12.60 2.23 -7.33
C SER A 233 -11.80 1.64 -8.49
N CYS A 234 -12.14 0.41 -8.88
CA CYS A 234 -11.51 -0.27 -10.02
C CYS A 234 -11.75 0.48 -11.34
N VAL A 235 -12.95 1.01 -11.54
CA VAL A 235 -13.30 1.81 -12.73
C VAL A 235 -12.48 3.10 -12.79
N GLN A 236 -12.42 3.84 -11.67
CA GLN A 236 -11.58 5.05 -11.59
C GLN A 236 -10.10 4.76 -11.83
N THR A 237 -9.62 3.59 -11.44
CA THR A 237 -8.24 3.17 -11.67
C THR A 237 -7.93 3.06 -13.16
N ILE A 238 -8.82 2.45 -13.93
CA ILE A 238 -8.66 2.36 -15.40
C ILE A 238 -8.63 3.77 -16.01
N ASN A 239 -9.60 4.62 -15.66
CA ASN A 239 -9.67 5.98 -16.17
C ASN A 239 -8.39 6.76 -15.81
N ARG A 240 -7.93 6.69 -14.56
CA ARG A 240 -6.72 7.39 -14.10
C ARG A 240 -5.47 6.99 -14.89
N ILE A 241 -5.33 5.71 -15.25
CA ILE A 241 -4.22 5.24 -16.07
C ILE A 241 -4.30 5.86 -17.48
N LEU A 242 -5.50 5.93 -18.06
CA LEU A 242 -5.68 6.47 -19.41
C LEU A 242 -5.52 7.99 -19.46
N ASP A 243 -6.05 8.70 -18.46
CA ASP A 243 -6.13 10.16 -18.42
C ASP A 243 -4.76 10.85 -18.31
N VAL A 244 -3.72 10.14 -17.86
CA VAL A 244 -2.36 10.72 -17.82
C VAL A 244 -1.71 10.81 -19.20
N PHE A 245 -2.23 10.04 -20.18
CA PHE A 245 -1.70 10.04 -21.55
C PHE A 245 -2.39 11.07 -22.43
N PRO A 246 -1.65 11.69 -23.38
CA PRO A 246 -2.24 12.55 -24.38
C PRO A 246 -3.33 11.80 -25.18
N PRO A 247 -4.41 12.48 -25.62
CA PRO A 247 -5.54 11.83 -26.29
C PRO A 247 -5.15 10.94 -27.48
N TYR A 248 -4.14 11.33 -28.25
CA TYR A 248 -3.67 10.54 -29.42
C TYR A 248 -3.00 9.21 -29.04
N GLN A 249 -2.52 9.05 -27.81
CA GLN A 249 -1.90 7.81 -27.31
C GLN A 249 -2.92 6.89 -26.62
N GLN A 250 -4.01 7.43 -26.10
CA GLN A 250 -4.98 6.67 -25.31
C GLN A 250 -5.52 5.41 -26.00
N PRO A 251 -5.82 5.38 -27.33
CA PRO A 251 -6.25 4.16 -27.99
C PRO A 251 -5.22 3.03 -27.90
N GLN A 252 -3.93 3.34 -28.06
CA GLN A 252 -2.86 2.37 -27.91
C GLN A 252 -2.72 1.88 -26.47
N ILE A 253 -2.79 2.79 -25.50
CA ILE A 253 -2.72 2.45 -24.08
C ILE A 253 -3.92 1.60 -23.65
N ARG A 254 -5.14 1.88 -24.13
CA ARG A 254 -6.32 1.02 -23.90
C ARG A 254 -6.09 -0.40 -24.42
N ALA A 255 -5.55 -0.54 -25.61
CA ALA A 255 -5.23 -1.85 -26.17
C ALA A 255 -4.20 -2.58 -25.30
N GLN A 256 -3.09 -1.93 -24.96
CA GLN A 256 -2.02 -2.48 -24.12
C GLN A 256 -2.55 -2.85 -22.72
N LEU A 257 -3.23 -1.92 -22.03
CA LEU A 257 -3.81 -2.18 -20.71
C LEU A 257 -4.79 -3.35 -20.73
N SER A 258 -5.64 -3.44 -21.77
CA SER A 258 -6.58 -4.56 -21.91
C SER A 258 -5.92 -5.93 -22.01
N LEU A 259 -4.67 -5.99 -22.48
CA LEU A 259 -3.89 -7.23 -22.59
C LEU A 259 -3.16 -7.58 -21.29
N VAL A 260 -2.54 -6.58 -20.65
CA VAL A 260 -1.64 -6.84 -19.52
C VAL A 260 -2.33 -6.81 -18.16
N LEU A 261 -3.49 -6.16 -18.01
CA LEU A 261 -4.17 -6.05 -16.71
C LEU A 261 -4.70 -7.40 -16.25
N GLU A 262 -4.29 -7.85 -15.06
CA GLU A 262 -4.71 -9.12 -14.46
C GLU A 262 -5.63 -8.94 -13.24
N GLY A 263 -5.56 -7.82 -12.56
CA GLY A 263 -6.43 -7.52 -11.43
C GLY A 263 -6.33 -6.08 -10.95
N VAL A 264 -7.45 -5.55 -10.44
CA VAL A 264 -7.48 -4.29 -9.69
C VAL A 264 -8.18 -4.55 -8.36
N ILE A 265 -7.52 -4.18 -7.28
CA ILE A 265 -8.02 -4.31 -5.91
C ILE A 265 -8.11 -2.89 -5.33
N SER A 266 -9.31 -2.36 -5.19
CA SER A 266 -9.53 -1.09 -4.50
C SER A 266 -10.00 -1.34 -3.07
N GLN A 267 -9.36 -0.71 -2.09
CA GLN A 267 -9.57 -1.06 -0.69
C GLN A 267 -9.72 0.15 0.23
N ILE A 268 -10.54 -0.03 1.26
CA ILE A 268 -10.70 0.89 2.37
C ILE A 268 -10.63 0.15 3.70
N LEU A 269 -10.22 0.85 4.74
CA LEU A 269 -10.27 0.36 6.12
C LEU A 269 -11.35 1.14 6.89
N ILE A 270 -12.26 0.39 7.51
CA ILE A 270 -13.39 0.93 8.31
C ILE A 270 -13.19 0.53 9.77
N PRO A 271 -13.46 1.41 10.75
CA PRO A 271 -13.45 1.02 12.16
C PRO A 271 -14.34 -0.20 12.41
N ARG A 272 -13.88 -1.15 13.23
CA ARG A 272 -14.73 -2.30 13.58
C ARG A 272 -15.86 -1.89 14.50
N ALA A 273 -17.02 -2.51 14.35
CA ALA A 273 -18.21 -2.27 15.18
C ALA A 273 -17.96 -2.48 16.69
N ASN A 274 -16.97 -3.29 17.06
CA ASN A 274 -16.56 -3.50 18.45
C ASN A 274 -15.60 -2.43 19.00
N GLY A 275 -15.28 -1.39 18.22
CA GLY A 275 -14.37 -0.31 18.56
C GLY A 275 -12.88 -0.68 18.58
N LYS A 276 -12.49 -1.92 18.23
CA LYS A 276 -11.11 -2.37 18.27
C LYS A 276 -10.57 -2.70 16.88
N GLY A 277 -9.64 -1.88 16.39
CA GLY A 277 -9.00 -2.06 15.10
C GLY A 277 -9.91 -1.69 13.91
N ARG A 278 -9.53 -2.15 12.71
CA ARG A 278 -10.20 -1.82 11.45
C ARG A 278 -10.54 -3.08 10.69
N ALA A 279 -11.65 -3.06 9.94
CA ALA A 279 -12.06 -4.08 9.00
C ALA A 279 -11.68 -3.66 7.58
N LEU A 280 -11.23 -4.59 6.78
CA LEU A 280 -10.88 -4.37 5.39
C LEU A 280 -12.11 -4.59 4.52
N MET A 281 -12.47 -3.57 3.72
CA MET A 281 -13.45 -3.70 2.63
C MET A 281 -12.74 -3.52 1.31
N VAL A 282 -13.03 -4.39 0.36
CA VAL A 282 -12.35 -4.42 -0.94
C VAL A 282 -13.32 -4.55 -2.10
N GLU A 283 -13.02 -3.81 -3.15
CA GLU A 283 -13.57 -3.99 -4.48
C GLU A 283 -12.53 -4.73 -5.31
N VAL A 284 -12.94 -5.78 -6.02
CA VAL A 284 -12.03 -6.63 -6.81
C VAL A 284 -12.55 -6.78 -8.22
N MET A 285 -11.73 -6.41 -9.18
CA MET A 285 -11.97 -6.61 -10.62
C MET A 285 -10.93 -7.57 -11.18
N ILE A 286 -11.38 -8.64 -11.82
CA ILE A 286 -10.57 -9.57 -12.60
C ILE A 286 -10.93 -9.42 -14.06
N PRO A 287 -10.05 -8.85 -14.91
CA PRO A 287 -10.34 -8.61 -16.31
C PRO A 287 -10.58 -9.91 -17.10
N ASN A 288 -11.85 -10.30 -17.19
CA ASN A 288 -12.32 -11.35 -18.09
C ASN A 288 -12.39 -10.83 -19.54
N PRO A 289 -12.63 -11.68 -20.56
CA PRO A 289 -12.70 -11.25 -21.95
C PRO A 289 -13.68 -10.09 -22.21
N ALA A 290 -14.81 -10.05 -21.49
CA ALA A 290 -15.78 -8.96 -21.62
C ALA A 290 -15.21 -7.63 -21.11
N ILE A 291 -14.62 -7.62 -19.91
CA ILE A 291 -13.98 -6.41 -19.34
C ILE A 291 -12.80 -5.95 -20.22
N ARG A 292 -11.95 -6.87 -20.69
CA ARG A 292 -10.87 -6.53 -21.62
C ARG A 292 -11.38 -5.85 -22.90
N ASN A 293 -12.50 -6.32 -23.43
CA ASN A 293 -13.15 -5.70 -24.59
C ASN A 293 -13.70 -4.31 -24.26
N LEU A 294 -14.39 -4.14 -23.11
CA LEU A 294 -14.92 -2.84 -22.67
C LEU A 294 -13.80 -1.80 -22.49
N ILE A 295 -12.65 -2.19 -21.96
CA ILE A 295 -11.48 -1.29 -21.85
C ILE A 295 -11.00 -0.85 -23.22
N ARG A 296 -10.88 -1.79 -24.19
CA ARG A 296 -10.40 -1.53 -25.54
C ARG A 296 -11.33 -0.61 -26.32
N GLU A 297 -12.65 -0.82 -26.16
CA GLU A 297 -13.69 -0.07 -26.86
C GLU A 297 -14.12 1.24 -26.17
N GLU A 298 -13.40 1.68 -25.11
CA GLU A 298 -13.73 2.89 -24.33
C GLU A 298 -15.09 2.84 -23.61
N LYS A 299 -15.61 1.65 -23.35
CA LYS A 299 -16.90 1.42 -22.65
C LYS A 299 -16.70 1.16 -21.16
N ILE A 300 -15.77 1.88 -20.51
CA ILE A 300 -15.33 1.64 -19.12
C ILE A 300 -16.48 1.80 -18.14
N HIS A 301 -17.47 2.64 -18.44
CA HIS A 301 -18.68 2.82 -17.63
C HIS A 301 -19.50 1.52 -17.47
N GLN A 302 -19.35 0.53 -18.36
CA GLN A 302 -20.04 -0.77 -18.27
C GLN A 302 -19.27 -1.81 -17.44
N VAL A 303 -18.04 -1.54 -17.07
CA VAL A 303 -17.20 -2.48 -16.30
C VAL A 303 -17.82 -2.80 -14.95
N TYR A 304 -18.41 -1.82 -14.27
CA TYR A 304 -19.04 -2.02 -12.97
C TYR A 304 -20.14 -3.09 -13.02
N SER A 305 -21.01 -3.06 -14.02
CA SER A 305 -22.06 -4.08 -14.21
C SER A 305 -21.49 -5.48 -14.45
N GLN A 306 -20.33 -5.59 -15.13
CA GLN A 306 -19.64 -6.88 -15.29
C GLN A 306 -19.05 -7.39 -13.97
N MET A 307 -18.61 -6.50 -13.08
CA MET A 307 -18.11 -6.88 -11.76
C MET A 307 -19.24 -7.41 -10.87
N GLN A 308 -20.43 -6.79 -10.90
CA GLN A 308 -21.59 -7.22 -10.10
C GLN A 308 -21.95 -8.70 -10.35
N ILE A 309 -21.91 -9.15 -11.62
CA ILE A 309 -22.25 -10.53 -12.00
C ILE A 309 -21.05 -11.49 -11.98
N GLY A 310 -19.84 -10.99 -11.85
CA GLY A 310 -18.60 -11.78 -11.90
C GLY A 310 -18.20 -12.45 -10.59
N GLN A 311 -18.98 -12.33 -9.52
CA GLN A 311 -18.61 -12.78 -8.19
C GLN A 311 -18.36 -14.30 -8.11
N SER A 312 -19.33 -15.10 -8.55
CA SER A 312 -19.27 -16.57 -8.41
C SER A 312 -18.21 -17.22 -9.30
N LYS A 313 -18.00 -16.68 -10.50
CA LYS A 313 -17.11 -17.30 -11.50
C LYS A 313 -15.66 -16.83 -11.42
N PHE A 314 -15.44 -15.57 -11.08
CA PHE A 314 -14.11 -14.93 -11.17
C PHE A 314 -13.61 -14.39 -9.82
N GLY A 315 -14.39 -14.49 -8.76
CA GLY A 315 -14.06 -13.92 -7.46
C GLY A 315 -14.09 -12.38 -7.44
N MET A 316 -14.76 -11.75 -8.42
CA MET A 316 -14.97 -10.31 -8.43
C MET A 316 -15.96 -9.90 -7.35
N GLN A 317 -15.84 -8.70 -6.85
CA GLN A 317 -16.86 -8.10 -5.98
C GLN A 317 -16.82 -6.58 -6.07
N THR A 318 -17.99 -5.95 -5.96
CA THR A 318 -18.11 -4.49 -5.84
C THR A 318 -17.84 -4.06 -4.39
N MET A 319 -17.57 -2.77 -4.18
CA MET A 319 -17.44 -2.23 -2.83
C MET A 319 -18.71 -2.45 -2.01
N ASN A 320 -19.90 -2.25 -2.60
CA ASN A 320 -21.18 -2.46 -1.91
C ASN A 320 -21.39 -3.93 -1.51
N GLN A 321 -21.01 -4.89 -2.34
CA GLN A 321 -21.05 -6.31 -1.98
C GLN A 321 -20.10 -6.62 -0.81
N SER A 322 -18.91 -6.00 -0.77
CA SER A 322 -17.97 -6.13 0.33
C SER A 322 -18.52 -5.53 1.63
N LEU A 323 -19.17 -4.35 1.56
CA LEU A 323 -19.81 -3.71 2.70
C LEU A 323 -20.95 -4.56 3.28
N VAL A 324 -21.81 -5.12 2.42
CA VAL A 324 -22.87 -6.05 2.84
C VAL A 324 -22.31 -7.29 3.54
N ALA A 325 -21.24 -7.87 2.99
CA ALA A 325 -20.57 -9.00 3.63
C ALA A 325 -19.96 -8.61 5.00
N GLY A 326 -19.41 -7.40 5.14
CA GLY A 326 -18.92 -6.87 6.41
C GLY A 326 -20.03 -6.67 7.46
N LEU A 327 -21.22 -6.21 7.03
CA LEU A 327 -22.41 -6.12 7.87
C LEU A 327 -22.89 -7.52 8.33
N GLN A 328 -22.94 -8.50 7.44
CA GLN A 328 -23.31 -9.88 7.77
C GLN A 328 -22.40 -10.49 8.83
N ARG A 329 -21.09 -10.26 8.74
CA ARG A 329 -20.12 -10.71 9.72
C ARG A 329 -20.09 -9.85 10.99
N ARG A 330 -20.92 -8.80 11.07
CA ARG A 330 -20.95 -7.82 12.19
C ARG A 330 -19.60 -7.16 12.42
N GLU A 331 -18.81 -6.99 11.36
CA GLU A 331 -17.50 -6.35 11.44
C GLU A 331 -17.59 -4.83 11.42
N ILE A 332 -18.59 -4.27 10.76
CA ILE A 332 -18.83 -2.83 10.61
C ILE A 332 -20.27 -2.47 10.96
N THR A 333 -20.52 -1.19 11.24
CA THR A 333 -21.87 -0.67 11.49
C THR A 333 -22.58 -0.31 10.20
N LEU A 334 -23.93 -0.18 10.25
CA LEU A 334 -24.71 0.26 9.08
C LEU A 334 -24.35 1.70 8.68
N ASP A 335 -24.17 2.58 9.65
CA ASP A 335 -23.81 3.98 9.38
C ASP A 335 -22.46 4.09 8.68
N ASP A 336 -21.47 3.32 9.13
CA ASP A 336 -20.17 3.25 8.47
C ASP A 336 -20.29 2.71 7.03
N ALA A 337 -21.10 1.67 6.81
CA ALA A 337 -21.30 1.10 5.48
C ALA A 337 -21.96 2.11 4.53
N VAL A 338 -23.01 2.80 4.97
CA VAL A 338 -23.70 3.84 4.18
C VAL A 338 -22.76 5.01 3.89
N GLY A 339 -21.98 5.45 4.89
CA GLY A 339 -21.03 6.57 4.73
C GLY A 339 -19.84 6.26 3.82
N ARG A 340 -19.58 4.99 3.49
CA ARG A 340 -18.49 4.55 2.61
C ARG A 340 -18.95 4.04 1.24
N SER A 341 -20.25 3.88 1.06
CA SER A 341 -20.83 3.49 -0.23
C SER A 341 -20.76 4.64 -1.25
N SER A 342 -20.37 4.34 -2.47
CA SER A 342 -20.45 5.27 -3.60
C SER A 342 -21.87 5.32 -4.22
N ASP A 343 -22.69 4.28 -3.96
CA ASP A 343 -24.09 4.18 -4.35
C ASP A 343 -24.91 3.63 -3.17
N PRO A 344 -25.41 4.52 -2.28
CA PRO A 344 -26.20 4.11 -1.12
C PRO A 344 -27.52 3.43 -1.46
N ASP A 345 -28.11 3.70 -2.62
CA ASP A 345 -29.37 3.07 -3.02
C ASP A 345 -29.15 1.62 -3.47
N GLU A 346 -28.08 1.36 -4.24
CA GLU A 346 -27.64 -0.02 -4.51
C GLU A 346 -27.34 -0.77 -3.19
N LEU A 347 -26.63 -0.15 -2.26
CA LEU A 347 -26.31 -0.77 -0.98
C LEU A 347 -27.58 -1.16 -0.21
N ARG A 348 -28.58 -0.28 -0.13
CA ARG A 348 -29.89 -0.57 0.52
C ARG A 348 -30.62 -1.73 -0.14
N ASN A 349 -30.62 -1.79 -1.46
CA ASN A 349 -31.24 -2.89 -2.22
C ASN A 349 -30.54 -4.22 -1.90
N LEU A 350 -29.22 -4.25 -1.86
CA LEU A 350 -28.44 -5.44 -1.50
C LEU A 350 -28.71 -5.89 -0.06
N ILE A 351 -28.79 -4.96 0.90
CA ILE A 351 -29.14 -5.26 2.30
C ILE A 351 -30.55 -5.86 2.40
N THR A 352 -31.52 -5.29 1.69
CA THR A 352 -32.92 -5.78 1.66
C THR A 352 -32.99 -7.20 1.10
N ALA A 353 -32.31 -7.46 -0.02
CA ALA A 353 -32.25 -8.78 -0.63
C ALA A 353 -31.61 -9.82 0.31
N MET A 354 -30.55 -9.43 1.02
CA MET A 354 -29.89 -10.26 2.04
C MET A 354 -30.86 -10.64 3.19
N GLN A 355 -31.61 -9.67 3.71
CA GLN A 355 -32.56 -9.90 4.81
C GLN A 355 -33.70 -10.85 4.39
N GLN A 356 -34.21 -10.70 3.17
CA GLN A 356 -35.24 -11.60 2.61
C GLN A 356 -34.73 -13.03 2.44
N SER A 357 -33.49 -13.20 1.94
CA SER A 357 -32.85 -14.54 1.82
C SER A 357 -32.65 -15.22 3.19
N ALA A 358 -32.29 -14.47 4.22
CA ALA A 358 -32.14 -14.98 5.58
C ALA A 358 -33.48 -15.40 6.22
N GLN A 359 -34.58 -14.74 5.87
CA GLN A 359 -35.92 -15.08 6.35
C GLN A 359 -36.50 -16.32 5.64
N SER A 360 -36.24 -16.47 4.33
CA SER A 360 -36.69 -17.65 3.57
C SER A 360 -35.93 -18.92 3.95
N GLY A 361 -34.62 -18.84 4.25
CA GLY A 361 -33.84 -19.97 4.72
C GLY A 361 -34.15 -20.44 6.15
N ARG A 362 -34.88 -19.66 6.97
CA ARG A 362 -35.37 -20.06 8.32
C ARG A 362 -36.72 -20.76 8.27
N LYS A 363 -37.39 -20.81 7.12
CA LYS A 363 -38.73 -21.45 6.96
C LYS A 363 -38.66 -22.83 6.30
N GLN A 364 -37.49 -23.30 5.97
CA GLN A 364 -37.20 -24.68 5.58
C GLN A 364 -36.45 -25.40 6.72
#